data_f37d5f80c2d5704d43f743a0ad520d2e
#
_entry.id   f37d5f80c2d5704d43f743a0ad520d2e
#
_cell.length_a   1.000
_cell.length_b   1.000
_cell.length_c   1.000
_cell.angle_alpha   90.00
_cell.angle_beta   90.00
_cell.angle_gamma   90.00
#
_symmetry.space_group_name_H-M   'P 1'
#
loop_
_entity.id
_entity.type
_entity.pdbx_description
1 polymer ?
#
loop_
_entity_poly.entity_id
_entity_poly.type
_entity_poly.pdbx_seq_one_letter_code
_entity_poly.pdbx_strand_id
1 'polypeptide(L)'
;DVVAGTRTPQYITKKSKKESGSKELSMQEAMPKAYKELEKVFLKLEKHYRDMQDIEFTVENNKLWMLQTRSGKRTAKAGIKIAVDMVKEKLISRKEAILRIDPNTIDTLLHPTLDDKVKKEIIASGLPASPGAASGKVVFTADEAEKLNNMMQDTILVRLETSPEDIHGMHAAKGILTARGGMTSHAAVVARGMGRPCVSGSSEITIDYENKQFKAGNEIIKELSLIHISE
;
A
#
# COMPACT_ATOMS: atom_id res chain seq x y z
N ASP A 1 -15.74 -21.96 0.08
CA ASP A 1 -15.95 -20.87 1.07
C ASP A 1 -14.66 -20.11 1.38
N VAL A 2 -13.52 -20.80 1.59
CA VAL A 2 -12.22 -20.17 1.89
C VAL A 2 -11.69 -19.43 0.66
N VAL A 3 -11.69 -20.05 -0.52
CA VAL A 3 -11.24 -19.44 -1.78
C VAL A 3 -12.12 -18.25 -2.19
N ALA A 4 -13.42 -18.34 -1.90
CA ALA A 4 -14.36 -17.24 -2.14
C ALA A 4 -14.28 -16.11 -1.10
N GLY A 5 -13.42 -16.22 -0.08
CA GLY A 5 -13.25 -15.21 0.95
C GLY A 5 -14.40 -15.10 1.96
N THR A 6 -15.34 -16.05 1.95
CA THR A 6 -16.50 -16.04 2.85
C THR A 6 -16.21 -16.64 4.23
N ARG A 7 -15.09 -17.35 4.35
CA ARG A 7 -14.61 -17.91 5.63
C ARG A 7 -13.12 -17.64 5.82
N THR A 8 -12.77 -17.22 7.03
CA THR A 8 -11.36 -17.14 7.44
C THR A 8 -10.88 -18.54 7.82
N PRO A 9 -9.82 -19.07 7.16
CA PRO A 9 -9.28 -20.38 7.50
C PRO A 9 -8.58 -20.36 8.86
N GLN A 10 -8.47 -21.53 9.48
CA GLN A 10 -7.68 -21.73 10.68
C GLN A 10 -6.18 -21.58 10.36
N TYR A 11 -5.39 -21.18 11.35
CA TYR A 11 -3.95 -21.04 11.20
C TYR A 11 -3.27 -22.39 10.94
N ILE A 12 -2.31 -22.39 10.04
CA ILE A 12 -1.56 -23.60 9.68
C ILE A 12 -0.55 -23.96 10.76
N THR A 13 0.17 -22.96 11.29
CA THR A 13 1.25 -23.17 12.27
C THR A 13 0.88 -22.70 13.67
N LYS A 14 1.49 -23.32 14.70
CA LYS A 14 1.41 -22.86 16.09
C LYS A 14 1.92 -21.43 16.25
N LYS A 15 2.96 -21.06 15.46
CA LYS A 15 3.53 -19.72 15.49
C LYS A 15 2.53 -18.66 15.04
N SER A 16 1.93 -18.81 13.87
CA SER A 16 0.94 -17.87 13.34
C SER A 16 -0.30 -17.76 14.25
N LYS A 17 -0.75 -18.89 14.82
CA LYS A 17 -1.80 -18.91 15.83
C LYS A 17 -1.45 -18.04 17.05
N LYS A 18 -0.24 -18.20 17.59
CA LYS A 18 0.22 -17.42 18.76
C LYS A 18 0.33 -15.92 18.43
N GLU A 19 0.85 -15.57 17.28
CA GLU A 19 0.99 -14.17 16.83
C GLU A 19 -0.36 -13.48 16.65
N SER A 20 -1.38 -14.21 16.22
CA SER A 20 -2.74 -13.68 16.04
C SER A 20 -3.62 -13.67 17.30
N GLY A 21 -3.18 -14.33 18.38
CA GLY A 21 -3.97 -14.50 19.60
C GLY A 21 -5.18 -15.45 19.45
N SER A 22 -5.26 -16.24 18.37
CA SER A 22 -6.36 -17.17 18.13
C SER A 22 -6.40 -18.30 19.19
N LYS A 23 -7.62 -18.64 19.63
CA LYS A 23 -7.86 -19.77 20.55
C LYS A 23 -8.07 -21.10 19.84
N GLU A 24 -8.33 -21.08 18.52
CA GLU A 24 -8.57 -22.30 17.76
C GLU A 24 -7.27 -23.09 17.54
N LEU A 25 -7.39 -24.41 17.38
CA LEU A 25 -6.22 -25.27 17.08
C LEU A 25 -5.71 -24.95 15.68
N SER A 26 -4.39 -24.80 15.54
CA SER A 26 -3.76 -24.75 14.23
C SER A 26 -3.79 -26.14 13.56
N MET A 27 -3.64 -26.17 12.23
CA MET A 27 -3.50 -27.45 11.49
C MET A 27 -2.36 -28.32 12.05
N GLN A 28 -1.24 -27.69 12.44
CA GLN A 28 -0.10 -28.36 13.05
C GLN A 28 -0.46 -29.10 14.36
N GLU A 29 -1.44 -28.58 15.11
CA GLU A 29 -1.94 -29.20 16.35
C GLU A 29 -3.03 -30.22 16.07
N ALA A 30 -3.99 -29.89 15.23
CA ALA A 30 -5.17 -30.72 14.96
C ALA A 30 -4.86 -31.90 14.04
N MET A 31 -3.96 -31.72 13.04
CA MET A 31 -3.64 -32.71 12.02
C MET A 31 -2.13 -32.83 11.78
N PRO A 32 -1.34 -33.27 12.77
CA PRO A 32 0.12 -33.22 12.70
C PRO A 32 0.73 -34.09 11.57
N LYS A 33 0.08 -35.16 11.15
CA LYS A 33 0.52 -35.99 10.02
C LYS A 33 0.37 -35.26 8.69
N ALA A 34 -0.84 -34.73 8.42
CA ALA A 34 -1.11 -33.94 7.22
C ALA A 34 -0.26 -32.67 7.15
N TYR A 35 -0.02 -32.00 8.30
CA TYR A 35 0.88 -30.86 8.38
C TYR A 35 2.32 -31.22 7.96
N LYS A 36 2.89 -32.32 8.46
CA LYS A 36 4.23 -32.77 8.06
C LYS A 36 4.33 -33.11 6.56
N GLU A 37 3.26 -33.65 5.99
CA GLU A 37 3.18 -33.93 4.56
C GLU A 37 3.14 -32.61 3.77
N LEU A 38 2.31 -31.64 4.19
CA LEU A 38 2.22 -30.32 3.62
C LEU A 38 3.57 -29.59 3.65
N GLU A 39 4.30 -29.64 4.76
CA GLU A 39 5.62 -29.05 4.92
C GLU A 39 6.63 -29.61 3.89
N LYS A 40 6.62 -30.92 3.66
CA LYS A 40 7.44 -31.54 2.60
C LYS A 40 7.05 -31.07 1.20
N VAL A 41 5.77 -30.87 0.96
CA VAL A 41 5.27 -30.36 -0.32
C VAL A 41 5.71 -28.92 -0.53
N PHE A 42 5.62 -28.04 0.48
CA PHE A 42 6.13 -26.67 0.40
C PHE A 42 7.58 -26.63 -0.07
N LEU A 43 8.45 -27.33 0.65
CA LEU A 43 9.87 -27.34 0.35
C LEU A 43 10.17 -27.91 -1.06
N LYS A 44 9.42 -28.92 -1.47
CA LYS A 44 9.57 -29.50 -2.82
C LYS A 44 9.15 -28.52 -3.91
N LEU A 45 8.02 -27.83 -3.75
CA LEU A 45 7.51 -26.89 -4.72
C LEU A 45 8.43 -25.67 -4.83
N GLU A 46 8.82 -25.08 -3.68
CA GLU A 46 9.71 -23.94 -3.64
C GLU A 46 11.06 -24.24 -4.30
N LYS A 47 11.64 -25.41 -4.02
CA LYS A 47 12.88 -25.85 -4.65
C LYS A 47 12.72 -26.10 -6.14
N HIS A 48 11.58 -26.65 -6.58
CA HIS A 48 11.30 -26.97 -7.98
C HIS A 48 11.12 -25.71 -8.82
N TYR A 49 10.25 -24.81 -8.36
CA TYR A 49 9.95 -23.56 -9.05
C TYR A 49 10.99 -22.46 -8.79
N ARG A 50 11.82 -22.65 -7.76
CA ARG A 50 12.80 -21.65 -7.30
C ARG A 50 12.14 -20.31 -7.03
N ASP A 51 10.91 -20.32 -6.53
CA ASP A 51 10.11 -19.15 -6.19
C ASP A 51 9.05 -19.49 -5.14
N MET A 52 8.61 -18.46 -4.39
CA MET A 52 7.51 -18.59 -3.44
C MET A 52 6.23 -19.05 -4.14
N GLN A 53 5.60 -20.07 -3.60
CA GLN A 53 4.40 -20.66 -4.16
C GLN A 53 3.17 -20.37 -3.29
N ASP A 54 2.10 -19.97 -3.94
CA ASP A 54 0.75 -19.95 -3.39
C ASP A 54 0.10 -21.30 -3.70
N ILE A 55 -0.39 -21.98 -2.67
CA ILE A 55 -0.91 -23.35 -2.83
C ILE A 55 -2.31 -23.48 -2.23
N GLU A 56 -3.13 -24.25 -2.92
CA GLU A 56 -4.44 -24.67 -2.45
C GLU A 56 -4.43 -26.16 -2.17
N PHE A 57 -4.97 -26.55 -1.02
CA PHE A 57 -5.03 -27.95 -0.60
C PHE A 57 -6.28 -28.20 0.25
N THR A 58 -6.63 -29.47 0.38
CA THR A 58 -7.63 -29.94 1.34
C THR A 58 -7.16 -31.17 2.09
N VAL A 59 -7.77 -31.46 3.23
CA VAL A 59 -7.52 -32.67 4.00
C VAL A 59 -8.83 -33.42 4.14
N GLU A 60 -8.85 -34.65 3.66
CA GLU A 60 -9.99 -35.56 3.77
C GLU A 60 -9.53 -36.90 4.34
N ASN A 61 -10.20 -37.41 5.36
CA ASN A 61 -9.85 -38.66 6.04
C ASN A 61 -8.36 -38.73 6.46
N ASN A 62 -7.83 -37.63 7.02
CA ASN A 62 -6.43 -37.46 7.40
C ASN A 62 -5.42 -37.57 6.24
N LYS A 63 -5.87 -37.51 4.99
CA LYS A 63 -5.03 -37.50 3.80
C LYS A 63 -4.99 -36.10 3.21
N LEU A 64 -3.78 -35.61 2.89
CA LEU A 64 -3.57 -34.35 2.20
C LEU A 64 -3.83 -34.49 0.69
N TRP A 65 -4.56 -33.54 0.13
CA TRP A 65 -4.81 -33.43 -1.30
C TRP A 65 -4.39 -32.05 -1.77
N MET A 66 -3.41 -32.01 -2.68
CA MET A 66 -3.00 -30.77 -3.34
C MET A 66 -3.96 -30.48 -4.48
N LEU A 67 -4.50 -29.28 -4.51
CA LEU A 67 -5.48 -28.84 -5.53
C LEU A 67 -4.83 -27.97 -6.60
N GLN A 68 -4.03 -26.98 -6.16
CA GLN A 68 -3.41 -26.02 -7.07
C GLN A 68 -2.10 -25.48 -6.47
N THR A 69 -1.17 -25.13 -7.35
CA THR A 69 0.00 -24.30 -7.03
C THR A 69 0.18 -23.24 -8.10
N ARG A 70 0.62 -22.06 -7.69
CA ARG A 70 0.94 -20.94 -8.58
C ARG A 70 2.01 -20.06 -7.95
N SER A 71 2.70 -19.24 -8.75
CA SER A 71 3.59 -18.22 -8.21
C SER A 71 2.79 -17.23 -7.36
N GLY A 72 3.21 -17.04 -6.12
CA GLY A 72 2.49 -16.20 -5.17
C GLY A 72 2.52 -14.72 -5.57
N LYS A 73 1.34 -14.10 -5.61
CA LYS A 73 1.24 -12.65 -5.73
C LYS A 73 1.85 -11.98 -4.50
N ARG A 74 2.56 -10.89 -4.70
CA ARG A 74 3.31 -10.23 -3.63
C ARG A 74 3.31 -8.71 -3.79
N THR A 75 3.30 -8.00 -2.67
CA THR A 75 3.54 -6.56 -2.66
C THR A 75 5.01 -6.26 -2.96
N ALA A 76 5.32 -5.03 -3.31
CA ALA A 76 6.68 -4.54 -3.53
C ALA A 76 7.64 -4.95 -2.40
N LYS A 77 7.28 -4.62 -1.17
CA LYS A 77 8.06 -4.93 0.04
C LYS A 77 8.25 -6.44 0.24
N ALA A 78 7.19 -7.23 0.03
CA ALA A 78 7.26 -8.68 0.13
C ALA A 78 8.16 -9.28 -0.96
N GLY A 79 8.12 -8.75 -2.20
CA GLY A 79 8.97 -9.22 -3.30
C GLY A 79 10.46 -9.09 -2.98
N ILE A 80 10.89 -7.95 -2.45
CA ILE A 80 12.29 -7.75 -2.03
C ILE A 80 12.66 -8.68 -0.88
N LYS A 81 11.80 -8.80 0.14
CA LYS A 81 12.03 -9.68 1.29
C LYS A 81 12.20 -11.13 0.85
N ILE A 82 11.32 -11.63 0.00
CA ILE A 82 11.35 -12.98 -0.55
C ILE A 82 12.66 -13.20 -1.33
N ALA A 83 13.03 -12.29 -2.22
CA ALA A 83 14.27 -12.40 -3.00
C ALA A 83 15.51 -12.49 -2.10
N VAL A 84 15.58 -11.68 -1.04
CA VAL A 84 16.67 -11.69 -0.05
C VAL A 84 16.70 -13.01 0.73
N ASP A 85 15.55 -13.51 1.19
CA ASP A 85 15.48 -14.74 1.95
C ASP A 85 15.86 -15.96 1.10
N MET A 86 15.38 -16.02 -0.16
CA MET A 86 15.76 -17.08 -1.10
C MET A 86 17.27 -17.11 -1.41
N VAL A 87 17.94 -15.96 -1.44
CA VAL A 87 19.42 -15.92 -1.54
C VAL A 87 20.07 -16.49 -0.28
N LYS A 88 19.58 -16.14 0.93
CA LYS A 88 20.10 -16.66 2.19
C LYS A 88 19.92 -18.18 2.28
N GLU A 89 18.79 -18.68 1.79
CA GLU A 89 18.46 -20.11 1.73
C GLU A 89 19.16 -20.85 0.58
N LYS A 90 19.95 -20.14 -0.23
CA LYS A 90 20.71 -20.69 -1.38
C LYS A 90 19.81 -21.28 -2.48
N LEU A 91 18.56 -20.84 -2.57
CA LEU A 91 17.64 -21.26 -3.63
C LEU A 91 17.90 -20.51 -4.94
N ILE A 92 18.34 -19.27 -4.87
CA ILE A 92 18.72 -18.44 -6.01
C ILE A 92 20.04 -17.70 -5.76
N SER A 93 20.68 -17.26 -6.82
CA SER A 93 21.87 -16.41 -6.74
C SER A 93 21.51 -14.94 -6.48
N ARG A 94 22.47 -14.13 -5.98
CA ARG A 94 22.28 -12.68 -5.85
C ARG A 94 21.92 -12.00 -7.17
N LYS A 95 22.56 -12.40 -8.26
CA LYS A 95 22.29 -11.87 -9.60
C LYS A 95 20.84 -12.15 -10.02
N GLU A 96 20.37 -13.37 -9.78
CA GLU A 96 19.01 -13.78 -10.09
C GLU A 96 17.97 -13.03 -9.22
N ALA A 97 18.27 -12.81 -7.92
CA ALA A 97 17.43 -12.02 -7.05
C ALA A 97 17.26 -10.57 -7.54
N ILE A 98 18.34 -9.94 -7.98
CA ILE A 98 18.29 -8.57 -8.54
C ILE A 98 17.45 -8.52 -9.82
N LEU A 99 17.59 -9.49 -10.71
CA LEU A 99 16.83 -9.56 -11.97
C LEU A 99 15.32 -9.80 -11.77
N ARG A 100 14.91 -10.29 -10.59
CA ARG A 100 13.49 -10.51 -10.24
C ARG A 100 12.79 -9.29 -9.69
N ILE A 101 13.53 -8.25 -9.33
CA ILE A 101 12.98 -7.03 -8.73
C ILE A 101 12.76 -6.02 -9.85
N ASP A 102 11.51 -5.59 -10.03
CA ASP A 102 11.18 -4.48 -10.92
C ASP A 102 11.74 -3.18 -10.34
N PRO A 103 12.58 -2.42 -11.10
CA PRO A 103 13.11 -1.13 -10.64
C PRO A 103 12.03 -0.14 -10.19
N ASN A 104 10.87 -0.10 -10.86
CA ASN A 104 9.76 0.77 -10.48
C ASN A 104 9.22 0.45 -9.08
N THR A 105 9.30 -0.81 -8.67
CA THR A 105 8.93 -1.27 -7.32
C THR A 105 9.85 -0.68 -6.26
N ILE A 106 11.14 -0.53 -6.56
CA ILE A 106 12.10 0.08 -5.63
C ILE A 106 11.80 1.56 -5.45
N ASP A 107 11.52 2.26 -6.55
CA ASP A 107 11.18 3.68 -6.52
C ASP A 107 9.99 3.94 -5.60
N THR A 108 8.91 3.18 -5.75
CA THR A 108 7.73 3.25 -4.86
C THR A 108 8.09 3.07 -3.37
N LEU A 109 9.02 2.16 -3.05
CA LEU A 109 9.42 1.88 -1.67
C LEU A 109 10.35 2.94 -1.05
N LEU A 110 10.94 3.81 -1.85
CA LEU A 110 11.77 4.92 -1.38
C LEU A 110 10.95 6.13 -0.97
N HIS A 111 9.67 6.18 -1.34
CA HIS A 111 8.78 7.26 -0.93
C HIS A 111 8.30 7.09 0.53
N PRO A 112 8.06 8.20 1.24
CA PRO A 112 7.46 8.17 2.58
C PRO A 112 6.13 7.42 2.57
N THR A 113 5.88 6.64 3.59
CA THR A 113 4.61 5.92 3.81
C THR A 113 4.07 6.21 5.19
N LEU A 114 2.76 6.08 5.37
CA LEU A 114 2.16 6.16 6.71
C LEU A 114 2.47 4.89 7.52
N ASP A 115 2.72 5.05 8.82
CA ASP A 115 2.93 3.90 9.71
C ASP A 115 1.65 3.04 9.78
N ASP A 116 1.80 1.75 9.48
CA ASP A 116 0.68 0.78 9.48
C ASP A 116 0.10 0.53 10.87
N LYS A 117 0.83 0.88 11.92
CA LYS A 117 0.41 0.69 13.32
C LYS A 117 -0.45 1.81 13.84
N VAL A 118 -0.48 2.96 13.19
CA VAL A 118 -1.29 4.12 13.60
C VAL A 118 -2.72 3.94 13.13
N LYS A 119 -3.67 4.17 14.05
CA LYS A 119 -5.09 4.19 13.69
C LYS A 119 -5.33 5.36 12.73
N LYS A 120 -5.82 5.04 11.55
CA LYS A 120 -6.12 5.99 10.48
C LYS A 120 -7.62 6.22 10.41
N GLU A 121 -8.02 7.48 10.31
CA GLU A 121 -9.39 7.86 9.99
C GLU A 121 -9.41 8.35 8.54
N ILE A 122 -10.01 7.55 7.67
CA ILE A 122 -10.10 7.87 6.24
C ILE A 122 -11.34 8.72 6.03
N ILE A 123 -11.13 9.97 5.61
CA ILE A 123 -12.22 10.94 5.37
C ILE A 123 -12.65 11.00 3.90
N ALA A 124 -11.75 10.65 2.98
CA ALA A 124 -12.05 10.58 1.54
C ALA A 124 -11.02 9.71 0.82
N SER A 125 -11.39 9.22 -0.38
CA SER A 125 -10.54 8.40 -1.24
C SER A 125 -10.35 9.06 -2.60
N GLY A 126 -9.23 8.76 -3.28
CA GLY A 126 -8.92 9.25 -4.61
C GLY A 126 -7.93 8.35 -5.34
N LEU A 127 -7.48 8.77 -6.51
CA LEU A 127 -6.51 8.04 -7.32
C LEU A 127 -5.08 8.31 -6.83
N PRO A 128 -4.22 7.30 -6.65
CA PRO A 128 -2.82 7.47 -6.28
C PRO A 128 -2.02 8.01 -7.49
N ALA A 129 -2.11 9.30 -7.71
CA ALA A 129 -1.58 9.94 -8.92
C ALA A 129 -0.06 10.11 -8.89
N SER A 130 0.55 10.27 -7.73
CA SER A 130 1.99 10.25 -7.51
C SER A 130 2.28 9.61 -6.16
N PRO A 131 3.26 8.69 -6.08
CA PRO A 131 3.47 7.87 -4.90
C PRO A 131 3.96 8.64 -3.68
N GLY A 132 3.69 8.07 -2.50
CA GLY A 132 4.17 8.53 -1.22
C GLY A 132 3.08 9.03 -0.28
N ALA A 133 3.53 9.45 0.90
CA ALA A 133 2.69 10.06 1.93
C ALA A 133 3.19 11.46 2.27
N ALA A 134 2.29 12.38 2.54
CA ALA A 134 2.59 13.71 3.01
C ALA A 134 1.64 14.16 4.10
N SER A 135 2.16 14.96 5.02
CA SER A 135 1.38 15.64 6.06
C SER A 135 1.59 17.15 5.91
N GLY A 136 0.55 17.90 6.13
CA GLY A 136 0.67 19.36 6.10
C GLY A 136 -0.64 20.06 6.37
N LYS A 137 -0.54 21.37 6.53
CA LYS A 137 -1.69 22.25 6.68
C LYS A 137 -2.40 22.42 5.33
N VAL A 138 -3.72 22.34 5.34
CA VAL A 138 -4.54 22.58 4.16
C VAL A 138 -4.38 24.01 3.69
N VAL A 139 -4.10 24.20 2.40
CA VAL A 139 -4.13 25.50 1.71
C VAL A 139 -4.87 25.35 0.39
N PHE A 140 -5.57 26.42 -0.01
CA PHE A 140 -6.41 26.41 -1.20
C PHE A 140 -5.86 27.20 -2.39
N THR A 141 -4.74 27.92 -2.18
CA THR A 141 -4.08 28.70 -3.23
C THR A 141 -2.59 28.36 -3.31
N ALA A 142 -2.04 28.50 -4.52
CA ALA A 142 -0.62 28.29 -4.77
C ALA A 142 0.26 29.30 -4.00
N ASP A 143 -0.16 30.57 -3.95
CA ASP A 143 0.54 31.63 -3.25
C ASP A 143 0.62 31.37 -1.75
N GLU A 144 -0.44 30.82 -1.15
CA GLU A 144 -0.47 30.50 0.27
C GLU A 144 0.43 29.30 0.60
N ALA A 145 0.47 28.30 -0.29
CA ALA A 145 1.42 27.20 -0.18
C ALA A 145 2.87 27.70 -0.18
N GLU A 146 3.21 28.60 -1.09
CA GLU A 146 4.56 29.19 -1.18
C GLU A 146 4.89 30.05 0.04
N LYS A 147 3.96 30.91 0.48
CA LYS A 147 4.11 31.74 1.66
C LYS A 147 4.40 30.93 2.93
N LEU A 148 3.63 29.87 3.16
CA LEU A 148 3.81 29.00 4.34
C LEU A 148 5.10 28.18 4.25
N ASN A 149 5.46 27.71 3.06
CA ASN A 149 6.73 27.02 2.84
C ASN A 149 7.93 27.91 3.16
N ASN A 150 7.88 29.20 2.81
CA ASN A 150 8.91 30.19 3.18
C ASN A 150 8.99 30.39 4.71
N MET A 151 7.93 30.07 5.44
CA MET A 151 7.89 30.05 6.91
C MET A 151 8.23 28.67 7.49
N MET A 152 8.78 27.75 6.69
CA MET A 152 9.09 26.36 7.06
C MET A 152 7.87 25.57 7.57
N GLN A 153 6.68 25.86 7.06
CA GLN A 153 5.46 25.14 7.39
C GLN A 153 5.06 24.23 6.23
N ASP A 154 4.90 22.96 6.55
CA ASP A 154 4.48 21.95 5.58
C ASP A 154 2.99 22.12 5.24
N THR A 155 2.67 22.07 3.94
CA THR A 155 1.31 22.27 3.42
C THR A 155 0.87 21.14 2.50
N ILE A 156 -0.44 20.94 2.43
CA ILE A 156 -1.12 20.16 1.39
C ILE A 156 -1.94 21.14 0.55
N LEU A 157 -1.62 21.24 -0.74
CA LEU A 157 -2.36 22.08 -1.68
C LEU A 157 -3.63 21.34 -2.12
N VAL A 158 -4.78 21.90 -1.76
CA VAL A 158 -6.10 21.32 -2.07
C VAL A 158 -6.78 22.16 -3.13
N ARG A 159 -7.05 21.53 -4.30
CA ARG A 159 -7.65 22.22 -5.46
C ARG A 159 -8.80 21.41 -6.04
N LEU A 160 -9.73 22.07 -6.71
CA LEU A 160 -10.71 21.36 -7.55
C LEU A 160 -9.98 20.57 -8.65
N GLU A 161 -9.09 21.25 -9.36
CA GLU A 161 -8.08 20.74 -10.29
C GLU A 161 -6.95 21.77 -10.35
N THR A 162 -5.74 21.37 -10.72
CA THR A 162 -4.62 22.29 -10.87
C THR A 162 -4.44 22.74 -12.29
N SER A 163 -3.92 23.95 -12.46
CA SER A 163 -3.55 24.58 -13.72
C SER A 163 -2.04 24.89 -13.76
N PRO A 164 -1.48 25.27 -14.93
CA PRO A 164 -0.09 25.71 -15.02
C PRO A 164 0.26 26.88 -14.08
N GLU A 165 -0.69 27.70 -13.72
CA GLU A 165 -0.52 28.81 -12.77
C GLU A 165 -0.26 28.32 -11.32
N ASP A 166 -0.66 27.10 -11.01
CA ASP A 166 -0.47 26.52 -9.67
C ASP A 166 0.91 25.88 -9.45
N ILE A 167 1.79 25.83 -10.46
CA ILE A 167 3.07 25.09 -10.44
C ILE A 167 3.96 25.50 -9.26
N HIS A 168 4.08 26.81 -8.96
CA HIS A 168 4.90 27.28 -7.86
C HIS A 168 4.38 26.79 -6.49
N GLY A 169 3.06 26.77 -6.29
CA GLY A 169 2.43 26.23 -5.09
C GLY A 169 2.54 24.71 -4.99
N MET A 170 2.41 24.01 -6.11
CA MET A 170 2.61 22.54 -6.18
C MET A 170 4.05 22.18 -5.81
N HIS A 171 5.03 22.99 -6.20
CA HIS A 171 6.43 22.79 -5.83
C HIS A 171 6.68 23.10 -4.33
N ALA A 172 6.04 24.11 -3.80
CA ALA A 172 6.17 24.52 -2.39
C ALA A 172 5.47 23.53 -1.43
N ALA A 173 4.33 22.97 -1.82
CA ALA A 173 3.57 22.04 -1.01
C ALA A 173 4.28 20.69 -0.83
N LYS A 174 4.05 20.03 0.31
CA LYS A 174 4.52 18.65 0.58
C LYS A 174 3.69 17.60 -0.15
N GLY A 175 2.44 17.92 -0.46
CA GLY A 175 1.54 17.03 -1.18
C GLY A 175 0.40 17.78 -1.84
N ILE A 176 -0.25 17.12 -2.78
CA ILE A 176 -1.30 17.70 -3.61
C ILE A 176 -2.55 16.80 -3.52
N LEU A 177 -3.70 17.44 -3.28
CA LEU A 177 -5.01 16.79 -3.26
C LEU A 177 -5.93 17.51 -4.24
N THR A 178 -6.54 16.78 -5.18
CA THR A 178 -7.53 17.37 -6.08
C THR A 178 -8.85 16.62 -6.04
N ALA A 179 -9.95 17.37 -6.09
CA ALA A 179 -11.31 16.83 -6.16
C ALA A 179 -11.60 16.19 -7.53
N ARG A 180 -11.02 16.73 -8.60
CA ARG A 180 -11.16 16.26 -9.98
C ARG A 180 -9.82 15.90 -10.59
N GLY A 181 -9.85 15.15 -11.67
CA GLY A 181 -8.68 14.76 -12.45
C GLY A 181 -8.37 13.27 -12.34
N GLY A 182 -7.81 12.73 -13.42
CA GLY A 182 -7.37 11.34 -13.52
C GLY A 182 -5.86 11.22 -13.44
N MET A 183 -5.34 10.01 -13.72
CA MET A 183 -3.90 9.70 -13.73
C MET A 183 -3.10 10.47 -14.78
N THR A 184 -3.75 11.11 -15.75
CA THR A 184 -3.17 11.96 -16.80
C THR A 184 -3.49 13.45 -16.63
N SER A 185 -4.13 13.84 -15.51
CA SER A 185 -4.43 15.25 -15.22
C SER A 185 -3.15 16.05 -15.01
N HIS A 186 -3.26 17.38 -15.11
CA HIS A 186 -2.15 18.30 -14.84
C HIS A 186 -1.54 18.03 -13.45
N ALA A 187 -2.37 17.89 -12.41
CA ALA A 187 -1.92 17.57 -11.06
C ALA A 187 -1.08 16.29 -11.03
N ALA A 188 -1.57 15.22 -11.66
CA ALA A 188 -0.92 13.92 -11.66
C ALA A 188 0.44 13.92 -12.37
N VAL A 189 0.50 14.55 -13.56
CA VAL A 189 1.72 14.59 -14.38
C VAL A 189 2.80 15.46 -13.72
N VAL A 190 2.42 16.64 -13.26
CA VAL A 190 3.37 17.59 -12.65
C VAL A 190 3.85 17.08 -11.30
N ALA A 191 2.96 16.55 -10.44
CA ALA A 191 3.35 15.99 -9.15
C ALA A 191 4.36 14.85 -9.28
N ARG A 192 4.15 13.92 -10.24
CA ARG A 192 5.11 12.86 -10.55
C ARG A 192 6.46 13.41 -11.01
N GLY A 193 6.46 14.40 -11.89
CA GLY A 193 7.68 15.06 -12.34
C GLY A 193 8.47 15.76 -11.22
N MET A 194 7.76 16.23 -10.18
CA MET A 194 8.34 16.86 -8.98
C MET A 194 8.67 15.88 -7.87
N GLY A 195 8.25 14.60 -7.95
CA GLY A 195 8.35 13.63 -6.87
C GLY A 195 7.52 14.01 -5.65
N ARG A 196 6.39 14.68 -5.83
CA ARG A 196 5.47 15.08 -4.75
C ARG A 196 4.32 14.10 -4.65
N PRO A 197 3.97 13.60 -3.46
CA PRO A 197 2.76 12.80 -3.26
C PRO A 197 1.52 13.52 -3.76
N CYS A 198 0.68 12.80 -4.50
CA CYS A 198 -0.55 13.37 -5.06
C CYS A 198 -1.70 12.37 -5.04
N VAL A 199 -2.79 12.77 -4.41
CA VAL A 199 -4.09 12.10 -4.51
C VAL A 199 -4.97 12.94 -5.43
N SER A 200 -5.41 12.37 -6.55
CA SER A 200 -6.16 13.05 -7.58
C SER A 200 -7.58 12.47 -7.72
N GLY A 201 -8.53 13.30 -8.13
CA GLY A 201 -9.89 12.83 -8.43
C GLY A 201 -10.66 12.32 -7.21
N SER A 202 -10.45 12.90 -6.04
CA SER A 202 -11.21 12.59 -4.83
C SER A 202 -12.60 13.23 -4.93
N SER A 203 -13.51 12.56 -5.61
CA SER A 203 -14.89 13.07 -5.87
C SER A 203 -15.74 13.18 -4.61
N GLU A 204 -15.30 12.60 -3.50
CA GLU A 204 -15.97 12.68 -2.19
C GLU A 204 -15.76 14.02 -1.51
N ILE A 205 -14.78 14.84 -1.97
CA ILE A 205 -14.54 16.16 -1.40
C ILE A 205 -15.24 17.27 -2.23
N THR A 206 -15.81 18.22 -1.53
CA THR A 206 -16.39 19.43 -2.12
C THR A 206 -15.68 20.65 -1.56
N ILE A 207 -15.02 21.42 -2.42
CA ILE A 207 -14.21 22.57 -2.03
C ILE A 207 -15.05 23.85 -2.08
N ASP A 208 -14.96 24.63 -1.00
CA ASP A 208 -15.58 25.95 -0.84
C ASP A 208 -14.45 26.96 -0.65
N TYR A 209 -14.07 27.62 -1.73
CA TYR A 209 -12.99 28.60 -1.73
C TYR A 209 -13.34 29.89 -0.98
N GLU A 210 -14.62 30.29 -0.94
CA GLU A 210 -15.08 31.50 -0.27
C GLU A 210 -14.93 31.36 1.24
N ASN A 211 -15.32 30.22 1.79
CA ASN A 211 -15.21 29.93 3.22
C ASN A 211 -13.88 29.24 3.59
N LYS A 212 -12.97 29.08 2.62
CA LYS A 212 -11.66 28.45 2.81
C LYS A 212 -11.76 27.11 3.54
N GLN A 213 -12.55 26.20 3.00
CA GLN A 213 -12.80 24.87 3.57
C GLN A 213 -13.09 23.84 2.48
N PHE A 214 -13.00 22.57 2.81
CA PHE A 214 -13.61 21.52 2.02
C PHE A 214 -14.44 20.59 2.91
N LYS A 215 -15.45 19.99 2.33
CA LYS A 215 -16.30 18.99 2.97
C LYS A 215 -15.94 17.60 2.44
N ALA A 216 -15.78 16.64 3.34
CA ALA A 216 -15.57 15.22 3.06
C ALA A 216 -16.60 14.41 3.87
N GLY A 217 -17.61 13.88 3.21
CA GLY A 217 -18.75 13.28 3.91
C GLY A 217 -19.44 14.26 4.85
N ASN A 218 -19.40 13.99 6.15
CA ASN A 218 -19.94 14.87 7.19
C ASN A 218 -18.89 15.80 7.83
N GLU A 219 -17.61 15.60 7.51
CA GLU A 219 -16.52 16.38 8.07
C GLU A 219 -16.30 17.66 7.27
N ILE A 220 -16.01 18.78 7.97
CA ILE A 220 -15.61 20.04 7.40
C ILE A 220 -14.18 20.34 7.80
N ILE A 221 -13.30 20.39 6.81
CA ILE A 221 -11.88 20.64 6.98
C ILE A 221 -11.59 22.08 6.54
N LYS A 222 -11.19 22.89 7.49
CA LYS A 222 -10.88 24.32 7.27
C LYS A 222 -9.42 24.51 6.84
N GLU A 223 -9.16 25.66 6.25
CA GLU A 223 -7.79 26.10 6.00
C GLU A 223 -6.91 25.99 7.25
N LEU A 224 -5.64 25.63 7.06
CA LEU A 224 -4.64 25.36 8.09
C LEU A 224 -4.92 24.16 9.01
N SER A 225 -6.01 23.41 8.80
CA SER A 225 -6.17 22.11 9.44
C SER A 225 -5.06 21.16 8.99
N LEU A 226 -4.58 20.33 9.90
CA LEU A 226 -3.57 19.31 9.58
C LEU A 226 -4.25 18.09 8.99
N ILE A 227 -3.82 17.69 7.80
CA ILE A 227 -4.26 16.44 7.15
C ILE A 227 -3.06 15.62 6.70
N HIS A 228 -3.35 14.37 6.35
CA HIS A 228 -2.39 13.46 5.71
C HIS A 228 -2.99 12.96 4.39
N ILE A 229 -2.14 12.82 3.39
CA ILE A 229 -2.46 12.10 2.15
C ILE A 229 -1.50 10.94 1.97
N SER A 230 -1.97 9.83 1.41
CA SER A 230 -1.13 8.68 1.04
C SER A 230 -1.78 7.91 -0.10
N GLU A 231 -0.97 7.20 -0.85
CA GLU A 231 -1.45 6.16 -1.77
C GLU A 231 -1.94 4.92 -1.03
#